data_f7254915e4c1ed3f40aeed83c4693ad4
#
_entry.id   f7254915e4c1ed3f40aeed83c4693ad4
#
_cell.length_a   1.000
_cell.length_b   1.000
_cell.length_c   1.000
_cell.angle_alpha   90.00
_cell.angle_beta   90.00
_cell.angle_gamma   90.00
#
_symmetry.space_group_name_H-M   'P 1'
#
loop_
_entity.id
_entity.type
_entity.pdbx_description
1 polymer ?
#
loop_
_entity_poly.entity_id
_entity_poly.type
_entity_poly.pdbx_seq_one_letter_code
_entity_poly.pdbx_strand_id
1 'polypeptide(L)'
;MEGDARGFRVALVAGELINPPDGGVDALAVLEDEGWGAIQLPAAEYPADVAEPLLEQAAEQAEEFARHGYTLAVVGHRAGLEEALGRHGLEPPPAIEPSSAEELRTFLGSLAG
;
A
#
# COMPACT_ATOMS: atom_id res chain seq x y z
N MET A 1 25.82 -6.05 1.92
CA MET A 1 25.43 -6.17 1.71
C MET A 1 24.82 -6.19 1.05
N GLU A 2 24.62 -6.07 0.88
CA GLU A 2 24.13 -6.10 0.26
C GLU A 2 23.24 -6.16 -0.19
N GLY A 3 23.29 -6.17 -0.58
CA GLY A 3 22.30 -6.24 -1.50
C GLY A 3 20.99 -5.92 -1.06
N ASP A 4 21.00 -5.43 -0.32
CA ASP A 4 20.03 -5.14 0.33
C ASP A 4 19.04 -4.23 -0.13
N ALA A 5 19.30 -3.31 -0.94
CA ALA A 5 18.37 -2.32 -1.40
C ALA A 5 17.26 -2.93 -2.20
N ARG A 6 17.51 -3.97 -2.94
CA ARG A 6 16.47 -4.56 -3.75
C ARG A 6 15.43 -5.28 -2.92
N GLY A 7 15.61 -5.40 -1.64
CA GLY A 7 14.60 -5.99 -0.81
C GLY A 7 13.61 -4.99 -0.25
N PHE A 8 13.79 -3.72 -0.52
CA PHE A 8 12.93 -2.71 0.06
C PHE A 8 11.61 -2.63 -0.70
N ARG A 9 10.52 -2.85 0.03
CA ARG A 9 9.18 -2.92 -0.53
C ARG A 9 8.21 -2.26 0.43
N VAL A 10 7.26 -1.49 -0.11
CA VAL A 10 6.29 -0.81 0.71
C VAL A 10 4.93 -0.84 0.00
N ALA A 11 3.87 -1.03 0.75
CA ALA A 11 2.52 -1.07 0.21
C ALA A 11 1.69 0.05 0.80
N LEU A 12 0.82 0.64 -0.04
CA LEU A 12 -0.19 1.57 0.43
C LEU A 12 -1.43 0.75 0.75
N VAL A 13 -1.88 0.79 2.00
CA VAL A 13 -2.88 -0.14 2.51
C VAL A 13 -4.12 0.63 2.95
N ALA A 14 -5.27 0.25 2.41
CA ALA A 14 -6.53 0.85 2.82
C ALA A 14 -6.75 0.63 4.32
N GLY A 15 -7.20 1.68 5.01
CA GLY A 15 -7.30 1.64 6.47
C GLY A 15 -8.22 0.55 6.99
N GLU A 16 -9.27 0.21 6.24
CA GLU A 16 -10.19 -0.82 6.69
C GLU A 16 -9.59 -2.21 6.63
N LEU A 17 -8.42 -2.38 6.00
CA LEU A 17 -7.74 -3.67 5.95
C LEU A 17 -6.68 -3.81 7.04
N ILE A 18 -6.59 -2.81 7.92
CA ILE A 18 -5.65 -2.85 9.04
C ILE A 18 -6.44 -3.17 10.30
N ASN A 19 -6.16 -4.32 10.90
CA ASN A 19 -6.88 -4.79 12.09
C ASN A 19 -8.39 -4.76 11.92
N PRO A 20 -8.93 -5.45 10.89
CA PRO A 20 -10.37 -5.40 10.66
C PRO A 20 -11.12 -6.05 11.83
N PRO A 21 -12.26 -5.46 12.26
CA PRO A 21 -12.95 -5.96 13.43
C PRO A 21 -13.66 -7.29 13.24
N ASP A 22 -13.93 -7.67 12.00
CA ASP A 22 -14.73 -8.86 11.73
C ASP A 22 -13.93 -10.07 11.37
N GLY A 23 -12.64 -10.09 11.67
CA GLY A 23 -11.82 -11.23 11.29
C GLY A 23 -11.56 -11.32 9.80
N GLY A 24 -11.72 -10.23 9.07
CA GLY A 24 -11.38 -10.21 7.66
C GLY A 24 -9.87 -10.23 7.46
N VAL A 25 -9.42 -10.00 6.24
CA VAL A 25 -8.00 -10.02 5.93
C VAL A 25 -7.30 -8.87 6.64
N ASP A 26 -6.35 -9.21 7.49
CA ASP A 26 -5.51 -8.19 8.15
C ASP A 26 -4.29 -8.00 7.27
N ALA A 27 -4.37 -7.04 6.36
CA ALA A 27 -3.31 -6.84 5.39
C ALA A 27 -2.01 -6.40 6.04
N LEU A 28 -2.10 -5.62 7.11
CA LEU A 28 -0.88 -5.17 7.78
C LEU A 28 -0.10 -6.34 8.34
N ALA A 29 -0.79 -7.31 8.95
CA ALA A 29 -0.11 -8.48 9.50
C ALA A 29 0.57 -9.28 8.40
N VAL A 30 -0.09 -9.45 7.26
CA VAL A 30 0.51 -10.17 6.14
C VAL A 30 1.72 -9.43 5.60
N LEU A 31 1.62 -8.11 5.46
CA LEU A 31 2.74 -7.32 4.96
C LEU A 31 3.95 -7.43 5.88
N GLU A 32 3.73 -7.33 7.18
CA GLU A 32 4.83 -7.46 8.12
C GLU A 32 5.48 -8.85 8.04
N ASP A 33 4.64 -9.86 7.91
CA ASP A 33 5.13 -11.23 7.81
C ASP A 33 5.96 -11.44 6.55
N GLU A 34 5.61 -10.76 5.47
CA GLU A 34 6.30 -10.88 4.20
C GLU A 34 7.45 -9.88 4.03
N GLY A 35 7.73 -9.10 5.05
CA GLY A 35 8.86 -8.17 5.01
C GLY A 35 8.58 -6.87 4.27
N TRP A 36 7.31 -6.48 4.16
CA TRP A 36 6.93 -5.23 3.51
C TRP A 36 6.68 -4.15 4.54
N GLY A 37 7.00 -2.91 4.18
CA GLY A 37 6.54 -1.76 4.95
C GLY A 37 5.14 -1.38 4.49
N ALA A 38 4.50 -0.47 5.25
CA ALA A 38 3.13 -0.07 4.93
C ALA A 38 2.97 1.42 5.10
N ILE A 39 2.21 2.01 4.18
CA ILE A 39 1.72 3.38 4.28
C ILE A 39 0.21 3.27 4.41
N GLN A 40 -0.34 3.79 5.51
CA GLN A 40 -1.77 3.66 5.75
C GLN A 40 -2.54 4.69 4.94
N LEU A 41 -3.56 4.23 4.23
CA LEU A 41 -4.48 5.10 3.52
C LEU A 41 -5.72 5.34 4.39
N PRO A 42 -6.47 6.42 4.14
CA PRO A 42 -7.68 6.64 4.92
C PRO A 42 -8.70 5.54 4.71
N ALA A 43 -9.49 5.25 5.74
CA ALA A 43 -10.55 4.26 5.63
C ALA A 43 -11.70 4.81 4.78
N ALA A 44 -12.52 3.90 4.27
CA ALA A 44 -13.59 4.29 3.34
C ALA A 44 -14.61 5.23 3.97
N GLU A 45 -14.80 5.15 5.27
CA GLU A 45 -15.81 5.97 5.94
C GLU A 45 -15.35 7.40 6.19
N TYR A 46 -14.10 7.74 5.94
CA TYR A 46 -13.63 9.11 6.15
C TYR A 46 -14.29 10.05 5.14
N PRO A 47 -14.75 11.24 5.57
CA PRO A 47 -15.27 12.20 4.60
C PRO A 47 -14.15 12.71 3.69
N ALA A 48 -14.56 13.20 2.53
CA ALA A 48 -13.59 13.60 1.50
C ALA A 48 -12.62 14.66 1.98
N ASP A 49 -13.11 15.63 2.76
CA ASP A 49 -12.25 16.71 3.22
C ASP A 49 -11.19 16.23 4.21
N VAL A 50 -11.42 15.09 4.88
CA VAL A 50 -10.43 14.48 5.74
C VAL A 50 -9.52 13.54 4.93
N ALA A 51 -10.12 12.80 3.99
CA ALA A 51 -9.38 11.79 3.24
C ALA A 51 -8.40 12.41 2.25
N GLU A 52 -8.76 13.53 1.62
CA GLU A 52 -7.91 14.10 0.56
C GLU A 52 -6.52 14.48 1.06
N PRO A 53 -6.39 15.20 2.18
CA PRO A 53 -5.03 15.50 2.66
C PRO A 53 -4.24 14.24 3.04
N LEU A 54 -4.93 13.21 3.53
CA LEU A 54 -4.25 11.98 3.89
C LEU A 54 -3.77 11.23 2.64
N LEU A 55 -4.56 11.26 1.57
CA LEU A 55 -4.13 10.66 0.31
C LEU A 55 -2.94 11.39 -0.27
N GLU A 56 -2.97 12.72 -0.19
CA GLU A 56 -1.86 13.52 -0.68
C GLU A 56 -0.59 13.22 0.10
N GLN A 57 -0.70 13.09 1.41
CA GLN A 57 0.43 12.77 2.25
C GLN A 57 0.97 11.37 1.94
N ALA A 58 0.06 10.41 1.71
CA ALA A 58 0.48 9.07 1.35
C ALA A 58 1.21 9.06 0.00
N ALA A 59 0.71 9.85 -0.96
CA ALA A 59 1.36 9.94 -2.26
C ALA A 59 2.75 10.56 -2.15
N GLU A 60 2.90 11.56 -1.29
CA GLU A 60 4.19 12.18 -1.03
C GLU A 60 5.18 11.16 -0.48
N GLN A 61 4.74 10.34 0.47
CA GLN A 61 5.60 9.31 1.03
C GLN A 61 5.94 8.26 -0.02
N ALA A 62 4.98 7.88 -0.84
CA ALA A 62 5.22 6.91 -1.90
C ALA A 62 6.25 7.43 -2.89
N GLU A 63 6.17 8.71 -3.23
CA GLU A 63 7.14 9.33 -4.12
C GLU A 63 8.54 9.25 -3.53
N GLU A 64 8.67 9.52 -2.26
CA GLU A 64 9.96 9.46 -1.59
C GLU A 64 10.53 8.04 -1.65
N PHE A 65 9.71 7.03 -1.35
CA PHE A 65 10.18 5.65 -1.41
C PHE A 65 10.54 5.25 -2.84
N ALA A 66 9.73 5.68 -3.82
CA ALA A 66 10.03 5.35 -5.21
C ALA A 66 11.38 5.95 -5.64
N ARG A 67 11.67 7.15 -5.17
CA ARG A 67 12.94 7.80 -5.48
C ARG A 67 14.12 7.01 -4.95
N HIS A 68 13.92 6.27 -3.87
CA HIS A 68 14.97 5.45 -3.28
C HIS A 68 14.96 4.02 -3.79
N GLY A 69 14.21 3.73 -4.83
CA GLY A 69 14.24 2.42 -5.47
C GLY A 69 13.33 1.37 -4.85
N TYR A 70 12.40 1.78 -3.97
CA TYR A 70 11.49 0.82 -3.37
C TYR A 70 10.48 0.30 -4.39
N THR A 71 10.07 -0.95 -4.20
CA THR A 71 8.94 -1.52 -4.94
C THR A 71 7.66 -1.11 -4.24
N LEU A 72 6.70 -0.60 -5.02
CA LEU A 72 5.43 -0.14 -4.46
C LEU A 72 4.30 -1.06 -4.87
N ALA A 73 3.30 -1.19 -4.00
CA ALA A 73 2.07 -1.92 -4.29
C ALA A 73 0.92 -1.23 -3.58
N VAL A 74 -0.31 -1.52 -4.01
CA VAL A 74 -1.50 -0.98 -3.37
C VAL A 74 -2.37 -2.14 -2.93
N VAL A 75 -2.75 -2.15 -1.66
CA VAL A 75 -3.61 -3.18 -1.10
C VAL A 75 -4.91 -2.54 -0.68
N GLY A 76 -5.97 -2.81 -1.41
CA GLY A 76 -7.27 -2.20 -1.20
C GLY A 76 -7.46 -0.96 -2.05
N HIS A 77 -8.65 -0.80 -2.59
CA HIS A 77 -8.94 0.32 -3.48
C HIS A 77 -9.27 1.57 -2.67
N ARG A 78 -8.81 2.71 -3.15
CA ARG A 78 -9.16 3.99 -2.53
C ARG A 78 -9.32 5.02 -3.63
N ALA A 79 -10.53 5.58 -3.74
CA ALA A 79 -10.83 6.58 -4.76
C ALA A 79 -9.90 7.78 -4.57
N GLY A 80 -9.39 8.29 -5.66
CA GLY A 80 -8.53 9.45 -5.64
C GLY A 80 -7.05 9.13 -5.45
N LEU A 81 -6.72 7.90 -5.12
CA LEU A 81 -5.32 7.56 -4.89
C LEU A 81 -4.50 7.66 -6.17
N GLU A 82 -5.02 7.14 -7.28
CA GLU A 82 -4.29 7.20 -8.54
C GLU A 82 -4.05 8.63 -8.98
N GLU A 83 -5.05 9.50 -8.78
CA GLU A 83 -4.87 10.92 -9.08
C GLU A 83 -3.78 11.53 -8.23
N ALA A 84 -3.79 11.23 -6.93
CA ALA A 84 -2.76 11.78 -6.06
C ALA A 84 -1.38 11.30 -6.46
N LEU A 85 -1.24 10.02 -6.76
CA LEU A 85 0.04 9.49 -7.20
C LEU A 85 0.48 10.14 -8.51
N GLY A 86 -0.46 10.34 -9.43
CA GLY A 86 -0.14 10.99 -10.70
C GLY A 86 0.34 12.42 -10.55
N ARG A 87 -0.21 13.14 -9.56
CA ARG A 87 0.24 14.50 -9.30
C ARG A 87 1.70 14.52 -8.84
N HIS A 88 2.17 13.43 -8.29
CA HIS A 88 3.56 13.30 -7.85
C HIS A 88 4.43 12.58 -8.87
N GLY A 89 3.92 12.39 -10.09
CA GLY A 89 4.69 11.79 -11.15
C GLY A 89 4.84 10.29 -11.06
N LEU A 90 4.00 9.61 -10.28
CA LEU A 90 4.10 8.17 -10.12
C LEU A 90 3.10 7.46 -11.00
N GLU A 91 3.54 6.35 -11.60
CA GLU A 91 2.62 5.46 -12.28
C GLU A 91 1.85 4.66 -11.25
N PRO A 92 0.61 4.25 -11.57
CA PRO A 92 -0.14 3.44 -10.62
C PRO A 92 0.60 2.14 -10.32
N PRO A 93 0.89 1.85 -9.05
CA PRO A 93 1.54 0.58 -8.73
C PRO A 93 0.58 -0.59 -8.89
N PRO A 94 1.10 -1.82 -8.95
CA PRO A 94 0.23 -3.00 -8.94
C PRO A 94 -0.69 -2.97 -7.73
N ALA A 95 -1.93 -3.37 -7.92
CA ALA A 95 -2.95 -3.26 -6.88
C ALA A 95 -3.75 -4.53 -6.76
N ILE A 96 -4.21 -4.82 -5.55
CA ILE A 96 -5.05 -5.97 -5.29
C ILE A 96 -6.09 -5.61 -4.24
N GLU A 97 -7.27 -6.23 -4.36
CA GLU A 97 -8.26 -6.24 -3.29
C GLU A 97 -8.35 -7.66 -2.76
N PRO A 98 -7.61 -7.98 -1.70
CA PRO A 98 -7.49 -9.37 -1.30
C PRO A 98 -8.77 -9.89 -0.64
N SER A 99 -9.14 -11.11 -0.97
CA SER A 99 -10.24 -11.78 -0.30
C SER A 99 -9.73 -12.77 0.74
N SER A 100 -8.42 -13.00 0.81
CA SER A 100 -7.83 -13.87 1.80
C SER A 100 -6.37 -13.49 2.00
N ALA A 101 -5.83 -13.91 3.14
CA ALA A 101 -4.41 -13.67 3.43
C ALA A 101 -3.53 -14.42 2.43
N GLU A 102 -3.95 -15.59 2.03
CA GLU A 102 -3.17 -16.37 1.07
C GLU A 102 -3.11 -15.69 -0.29
N GLU A 103 -4.22 -15.13 -0.73
CA GLU A 103 -4.25 -14.39 -1.98
C GLU A 103 -3.29 -13.21 -1.92
N LEU A 104 -3.29 -12.50 -0.81
CA LEU A 104 -2.39 -11.37 -0.64
C LEU A 104 -0.93 -11.81 -0.65
N ARG A 105 -0.61 -12.92 0.03
CA ARG A 105 0.75 -13.42 0.03
C ARG A 105 1.22 -13.79 -1.36
N THR A 106 0.35 -14.43 -2.15
CA THR A 106 0.69 -14.80 -3.51
C THR A 106 0.98 -13.54 -4.36
N PHE A 107 0.13 -12.53 -4.20
CA PHE A 107 0.32 -11.27 -4.92
C PHE A 107 1.65 -10.62 -4.56
N LEU A 108 1.94 -10.53 -3.28
CA LEU A 108 3.19 -9.90 -2.83
C LEU A 108 4.40 -10.68 -3.30
N GLY A 109 4.31 -12.00 -3.28
CA GLY A 109 5.40 -12.84 -3.75
C GLY A 109 5.70 -12.65 -5.22
N SER A 110 4.67 -12.41 -6.03
CA SER A 110 4.89 -12.20 -7.45
C SER A 110 5.61 -10.88 -7.72
N LEU A 111 5.44 -9.90 -6.85
CA LEU A 111 6.13 -8.62 -7.00
C LEU A 111 7.55 -8.68 -6.47
N ALA A 112 7.79 -9.55 -5.53
CA ALA A 112 9.12 -9.67 -4.92
C ALA A 112 10.07 -10.43 -5.82
N GLY A 113 9.52 -11.29 -6.65
CA GLY A 113 10.34 -12.08 -7.55
C GLY A 113 10.87 -11.28 -8.68
#